data_7cba7ff6528f1b1aeca8a428c483eb6a
#
_entry.id   7cba7ff6528f1b1aeca8a428c483eb6a
#
_cell.length_a   1.000
_cell.length_b   1.000
_cell.length_c   1.000
_cell.angle_alpha   90.00
_cell.angle_beta   90.00
_cell.angle_gamma   90.00
#
_symmetry.space_group_name_H-M   'P 1'
#
loop_
_entity.id
_entity.type
_entity.pdbx_description
1 polymer ?
#
loop_
_entity_poly.entity_id
_entity_poly.type
_entity_poly.pdbx_seq_one_letter_code
_entity_poly.pdbx_strand_id
1 'polypeptide(L)'
;MSEQDIQRASLLARVNFPIYCIKSISERHILIGGGGGMAKTGISNPFEIYELTYDPVTNTARATLATHFDVGANAIMNMCVIPSSKYLFELACGGMQGMCHIYDVKFRFKNGLTTNHHDDHSNDQNNSSSNYLRRRHMSLSSQNSIEDIEENIEEYHGPTVEIKNKLKTDSDIHHNDNQDGDKKNSVPNTIPDYIFDFDLKESFQTDFHSDEPYQKLIKYSLNANMVFSAGADGHIGFWQLPNYKLLTRLKAHENEIDDIDIHPSGRHLASVSRDGRSLIWNINNYKLVTSLEHSQVIPKPTNKEKLSIFTNAKYLPRLCRYSIVEGDENNVRLFVALNSRAKLDSYICKWTIQKDQYYMQKIISAGDVPLFAMAISDDGRFLAVGKQTGDIDVFIAFSLQRCYQFSQAHNIFVTGIEFLSTTQASLELVGGDVDAALVSVSVDNRIVLHKIPKRATLGFFGSFLFFVLFILFIYVTMNYFDL
;
A
#
# COMPACT_ATOMS: atom_id res chain seq x y z
N MET A 1 14.49 11.96 -16.39
CA MET A 1 14.86 11.82 -14.95
C MET A 1 16.19 12.54 -14.74
N SER A 2 16.28 13.41 -13.75
CA SER A 2 17.57 13.98 -13.32
C SER A 2 18.42 12.88 -12.66
N GLU A 3 19.76 13.05 -12.59
CA GLU A 3 20.63 12.10 -11.87
C GLU A 3 20.18 11.91 -10.41
N GLN A 4 19.65 12.95 -9.77
CA GLN A 4 19.09 12.88 -8.42
C GLN A 4 17.81 12.03 -8.34
N ASP A 5 16.99 11.99 -9.40
CA ASP A 5 15.80 11.16 -9.44
C ASP A 5 16.15 9.69 -9.66
N ILE A 6 17.24 9.39 -10.38
CA ILE A 6 17.76 8.04 -10.58
C ILE A 6 18.27 7.44 -9.27
N GLN A 7 18.91 8.23 -8.41
CA GLN A 7 19.37 7.77 -7.09
C GLN A 7 18.22 7.50 -6.10
N ARG A 8 17.06 8.10 -6.30
CA ARG A 8 15.89 8.00 -5.41
C ARG A 8 14.86 6.95 -5.84
N ALA A 9 14.85 6.59 -7.11
CA ALA A 9 13.97 5.56 -7.65
C ALA A 9 14.81 4.42 -8.22
N SER A 10 14.56 3.18 -7.79
CA SER A 10 15.28 2.01 -8.26
C SER A 10 14.34 0.88 -8.63
N LEU A 11 14.61 0.22 -9.77
CA LEU A 11 13.92 -1.00 -10.14
C LEU A 11 14.31 -2.12 -9.19
N LEU A 12 13.33 -2.64 -8.43
CA LEU A 12 13.54 -3.79 -7.54
C LEU A 12 13.50 -5.12 -8.28
N ALA A 13 12.47 -5.30 -9.12
CA ALA A 13 12.27 -6.52 -9.89
C ALA A 13 11.42 -6.27 -11.14
N ARG A 14 11.48 -7.22 -12.08
CA ARG A 14 10.54 -7.34 -13.20
C ARG A 14 9.86 -8.70 -13.12
N VAL A 15 8.57 -8.72 -13.38
CA VAL A 15 7.75 -9.92 -13.45
C VAL A 15 7.28 -10.16 -14.88
N ASN A 16 6.64 -11.30 -15.14
CA ASN A 16 6.13 -11.66 -16.47
C ASN A 16 4.60 -11.51 -16.60
N PHE A 17 3.96 -10.81 -15.67
CA PHE A 17 2.52 -10.57 -15.67
C PHE A 17 2.19 -9.12 -15.25
N PRO A 18 1.04 -8.58 -15.67
CA PRO A 18 0.55 -7.27 -15.22
C PRO A 18 0.27 -7.28 -13.71
N ILE A 19 0.82 -6.31 -12.99
CA ILE A 19 0.61 -6.19 -11.55
C ILE A 19 -0.54 -5.22 -11.28
N TYR A 20 -1.53 -5.64 -10.48
CA TYR A 20 -2.69 -4.81 -10.14
C TYR A 20 -2.70 -4.33 -8.69
N CYS A 21 -2.11 -5.08 -7.78
CA CYS A 21 -2.11 -4.74 -6.37
C CYS A 21 -0.80 -5.13 -5.68
N ILE A 22 -0.51 -4.41 -4.58
CA ILE A 22 0.67 -4.62 -3.74
C ILE A 22 0.31 -4.43 -2.28
N LYS A 23 0.91 -5.23 -1.39
CA LYS A 23 0.86 -5.08 0.06
C LYS A 23 2.21 -5.38 0.71
N SER A 24 2.56 -4.60 1.70
CA SER A 24 3.64 -4.93 2.62
C SER A 24 3.10 -5.89 3.68
N ILE A 25 3.69 -7.08 3.81
CA ILE A 25 3.25 -8.14 4.74
C ILE A 25 4.17 -8.27 5.95
N SER A 26 5.36 -7.70 5.87
CA SER A 26 6.28 -7.57 6.99
C SER A 26 7.25 -6.42 6.73
N GLU A 27 8.19 -6.17 7.62
CA GLU A 27 9.23 -5.15 7.44
C GLU A 27 10.10 -5.39 6.20
N ARG A 28 10.25 -6.65 5.77
CA ARG A 28 11.12 -7.05 4.67
C ARG A 28 10.43 -7.75 3.50
N HIS A 29 9.12 -8.02 3.58
CA HIS A 29 8.40 -8.73 2.53
C HIS A 29 7.28 -7.89 1.94
N ILE A 30 7.23 -7.88 0.61
CA ILE A 30 6.13 -7.33 -0.16
C ILE A 30 5.42 -8.45 -0.92
N LEU A 31 4.10 -8.38 -0.96
CA LEU A 31 3.22 -9.28 -1.69
C LEU A 31 2.62 -8.52 -2.86
N ILE A 32 2.72 -9.07 -4.06
CA ILE A 32 2.06 -8.55 -5.26
C ILE A 32 1.06 -9.54 -5.80
N GLY A 33 0.04 -9.03 -6.47
CA GLY A 33 -0.95 -9.83 -7.18
C GLY A 33 -1.28 -9.22 -8.54
N GLY A 34 -1.61 -10.10 -9.50
CA GLY A 34 -1.91 -9.65 -10.85
C GLY A 34 -2.33 -10.79 -11.77
N GLY A 35 -2.01 -10.67 -13.05
CA GLY A 35 -2.18 -11.73 -14.03
C GLY A 35 -2.92 -11.35 -15.30
N GLY A 36 -3.03 -12.31 -16.23
CA GLY A 36 -3.70 -12.13 -17.54
C GLY A 36 -5.22 -12.31 -17.50
N GLY A 37 -5.79 -12.72 -16.37
CA GLY A 37 -7.20 -13.04 -16.24
C GLY A 37 -7.62 -14.29 -16.99
N MET A 38 -8.90 -14.35 -17.35
CA MET A 38 -9.50 -15.47 -18.08
C MET A 38 -9.16 -15.51 -19.57
N ALA A 39 -8.61 -14.43 -20.11
CA ALA A 39 -8.16 -14.41 -21.50
C ALA A 39 -7.00 -15.41 -21.64
N LYS A 40 -7.15 -16.43 -22.50
CA LYS A 40 -6.15 -17.49 -22.75
C LYS A 40 -4.84 -16.93 -23.37
N THR A 41 -4.23 -15.99 -22.68
CA THR A 41 -2.99 -15.30 -23.09
C THR A 41 -1.73 -16.09 -22.74
N GLY A 42 -1.86 -17.16 -21.98
CA GLY A 42 -0.72 -17.89 -21.40
C GLY A 42 -0.06 -17.19 -20.20
N ILE A 43 -0.61 -16.04 -19.75
CA ILE A 43 -0.14 -15.34 -18.57
C ILE A 43 -0.85 -15.91 -17.33
N SER A 44 -0.07 -16.37 -16.36
CA SER A 44 -0.57 -16.87 -15.06
C SER A 44 -1.17 -15.75 -14.21
N ASN A 45 -1.93 -16.12 -13.18
CA ASN A 45 -2.56 -15.21 -12.23
C ASN A 45 -1.96 -15.43 -10.83
N PRO A 46 -0.72 -15.00 -10.57
CA PRO A 46 -0.05 -15.36 -9.34
C PRO A 46 -0.22 -14.33 -8.22
N PHE A 47 -0.01 -14.84 -7.00
CA PHE A 47 0.65 -14.10 -5.93
C PHE A 47 2.15 -14.33 -6.00
N GLU A 48 2.93 -13.29 -5.83
CA GLU A 48 4.36 -13.38 -5.61
C GLU A 48 4.77 -12.59 -4.37
N ILE A 49 5.56 -13.23 -3.51
CA ILE A 49 6.15 -12.60 -2.34
C ILE A 49 7.62 -12.37 -2.63
N TYR A 50 8.06 -11.14 -2.42
CA TYR A 50 9.44 -10.73 -2.57
C TYR A 50 10.02 -10.32 -1.23
N GLU A 51 11.22 -10.80 -0.96
CA GLU A 51 12.05 -10.38 0.17
C GLU A 51 12.93 -9.20 -0.25
N LEU A 52 12.87 -8.13 0.53
CA LEU A 52 13.70 -6.94 0.34
C LEU A 52 15.04 -7.13 1.06
N THR A 53 16.13 -6.81 0.36
CA THR A 53 17.49 -6.83 0.89
C THR A 53 18.24 -5.59 0.43
N TYR A 54 19.23 -5.13 1.22
CA TYR A 54 20.08 -4.01 0.88
C TYR A 54 21.53 -4.43 0.86
N ASP A 55 22.20 -4.06 -0.22
CA ASP A 55 23.65 -4.25 -0.38
C ASP A 55 24.37 -2.92 -0.10
N PRO A 56 25.07 -2.81 1.03
CA PRO A 56 25.76 -1.56 1.38
C PRO A 56 26.96 -1.26 0.48
N VAL A 57 27.55 -2.26 -0.19
CA VAL A 57 28.69 -2.08 -1.07
C VAL A 57 28.28 -1.39 -2.37
N THR A 58 27.17 -1.84 -2.96
CA THR A 58 26.64 -1.27 -4.20
C THR A 58 25.63 -0.15 -3.95
N ASN A 59 25.26 0.11 -2.69
CA ASN A 59 24.19 1.05 -2.29
C ASN A 59 22.85 0.78 -3.00
N THR A 60 22.52 -0.49 -3.19
CA THR A 60 21.32 -0.89 -3.92
C THR A 60 20.39 -1.76 -3.06
N ALA A 61 19.09 -1.45 -3.09
CA ALA A 61 18.06 -2.34 -2.60
C ALA A 61 17.65 -3.31 -3.73
N ARG A 62 17.34 -4.55 -3.36
CA ARG A 62 16.89 -5.61 -4.27
C ARG A 62 15.66 -6.30 -3.70
N ALA A 63 14.86 -6.87 -4.59
CA ALA A 63 13.76 -7.75 -4.23
C ALA A 63 14.04 -9.14 -4.82
N THR A 64 14.09 -10.15 -3.96
CA THR A 64 14.31 -11.56 -4.35
C THR A 64 13.00 -12.31 -4.19
N LEU A 65 12.60 -13.07 -5.21
CA LEU A 65 11.38 -13.88 -5.16
C LEU A 65 11.50 -14.95 -4.06
N ALA A 66 10.63 -14.87 -3.06
CA ALA A 66 10.54 -15.84 -1.98
C ALA A 66 9.53 -16.94 -2.30
N THR A 67 8.36 -16.59 -2.83
CA THR A 67 7.30 -17.55 -3.15
C THR A 67 6.50 -17.09 -4.36
N HIS A 68 6.14 -18.04 -5.22
CA HIS A 68 5.21 -17.88 -6.34
C HIS A 68 4.04 -18.85 -6.15
N PHE A 69 2.82 -18.37 -6.22
CA PHE A 69 1.61 -19.17 -6.08
C PHE A 69 0.57 -18.76 -7.12
N ASP A 70 0.24 -19.66 -8.06
CA ASP A 70 -0.77 -19.41 -9.10
C ASP A 70 -2.17 -19.72 -8.56
N VAL A 71 -3.07 -18.76 -8.61
CA VAL A 71 -4.47 -18.90 -8.14
C VAL A 71 -5.41 -19.45 -9.22
N GLY A 72 -4.93 -19.77 -10.41
CA GLY A 72 -5.72 -20.34 -11.50
C GLY A 72 -6.33 -19.30 -12.44
N ALA A 73 -7.66 -19.33 -12.66
CA ALA A 73 -8.26 -18.65 -13.82
C ALA A 73 -8.44 -17.13 -13.67
N ASN A 74 -8.46 -16.59 -12.47
CA ASN A 74 -8.87 -15.21 -12.23
C ASN A 74 -7.70 -14.30 -11.83
N ALA A 75 -7.52 -13.19 -12.54
CA ALA A 75 -6.54 -12.18 -12.14
C ALA A 75 -6.88 -11.55 -10.78
N ILE A 76 -5.85 -11.35 -9.97
CA ILE A 76 -5.96 -10.73 -8.66
C ILE A 76 -5.90 -9.23 -8.83
N MET A 77 -7.04 -8.57 -8.66
CA MET A 77 -7.18 -7.13 -8.90
C MET A 77 -7.05 -6.29 -7.63
N ASN A 78 -7.35 -6.90 -6.49
CA ASN A 78 -7.27 -6.25 -5.18
C ASN A 78 -7.05 -7.28 -4.07
N MET A 79 -6.48 -6.82 -2.95
CA MET A 79 -6.23 -7.66 -1.79
C MET A 79 -6.14 -6.86 -0.50
N CYS A 80 -6.40 -7.52 0.63
CA CYS A 80 -6.04 -7.03 1.95
C CYS A 80 -5.47 -8.15 2.82
N VAL A 81 -4.60 -7.78 3.74
CA VAL A 81 -3.94 -8.68 4.69
C VAL A 81 -4.65 -8.57 6.03
N ILE A 82 -5.03 -9.70 6.60
CA ILE A 82 -5.71 -9.81 7.89
C ILE A 82 -4.76 -10.51 8.86
N PRO A 83 -4.17 -9.81 9.84
CA PRO A 83 -3.25 -10.42 10.79
C PRO A 83 -3.97 -11.47 11.63
N SER A 84 -3.36 -12.64 11.79
CA SER A 84 -3.90 -13.72 12.61
C SER A 84 -2.97 -14.06 13.77
N SER A 85 -1.71 -14.45 13.50
CA SER A 85 -0.71 -14.75 14.52
C SER A 85 0.69 -14.35 14.09
N LYS A 86 1.71 -14.70 14.87
CA LYS A 86 3.11 -14.38 14.55
C LYS A 86 3.58 -14.97 13.21
N TYR A 87 3.09 -16.15 12.82
CA TYR A 87 3.53 -16.88 11.63
C TYR A 87 2.40 -17.20 10.66
N LEU A 88 1.23 -16.58 10.86
CA LEU A 88 0.03 -16.79 10.07
C LEU A 88 -0.69 -15.47 9.85
N PHE A 89 -1.07 -15.20 8.62
CA PHE A 89 -2.04 -14.17 8.28
C PHE A 89 -3.04 -14.70 7.26
N GLU A 90 -4.21 -14.09 7.21
CA GLU A 90 -5.17 -14.39 6.16
C GLU A 90 -5.04 -13.34 5.05
N LEU A 91 -5.17 -13.79 3.81
CA LEU A 91 -5.14 -12.95 2.63
C LEU A 91 -6.51 -12.99 1.97
N ALA A 92 -7.25 -11.90 2.05
CA ALA A 92 -8.49 -11.74 1.29
C ALA A 92 -8.18 -11.06 -0.04
N CYS A 93 -8.64 -11.64 -1.14
CA CYS A 93 -8.39 -11.12 -2.48
C CYS A 93 -9.56 -11.38 -3.43
N GLY A 94 -9.60 -10.66 -4.54
CA GLY A 94 -10.63 -10.84 -5.55
C GLY A 94 -10.42 -9.96 -6.77
N GLY A 95 -11.45 -9.87 -7.57
CA GLY A 95 -11.47 -9.09 -8.80
C GLY A 95 -12.63 -9.50 -9.71
N MET A 96 -12.30 -10.07 -10.87
CA MET A 96 -13.28 -10.51 -11.85
C MET A 96 -14.24 -11.56 -11.29
N GLN A 97 -15.46 -11.62 -11.84
CA GLN A 97 -16.55 -12.48 -11.39
C GLN A 97 -17.13 -12.12 -10.00
N GLY A 98 -16.65 -11.05 -9.37
CA GLY A 98 -17.18 -10.59 -8.09
C GLY A 98 -16.94 -11.55 -6.91
N MET A 99 -16.00 -12.49 -7.04
CA MET A 99 -15.63 -13.44 -6.00
C MET A 99 -14.54 -12.89 -5.10
N CYS A 100 -14.64 -13.17 -3.81
CA CYS A 100 -13.59 -13.04 -2.84
C CYS A 100 -13.07 -14.42 -2.44
N HIS A 101 -11.75 -14.56 -2.39
CA HIS A 101 -11.06 -15.75 -1.93
C HIS A 101 -10.25 -15.41 -0.70
N ILE A 102 -10.32 -16.26 0.31
CA ILE A 102 -9.57 -16.14 1.56
C ILE A 102 -8.54 -17.26 1.59
N TYR A 103 -7.28 -16.89 1.74
CA TYR A 103 -6.17 -17.83 1.90
C TYR A 103 -5.58 -17.68 3.30
N ASP A 104 -5.35 -18.81 3.96
CA ASP A 104 -4.43 -18.88 5.09
C ASP A 104 -3.00 -18.88 4.55
N VAL A 105 -2.18 -17.94 4.99
CA VAL A 105 -0.79 -17.81 4.55
C VAL A 105 0.12 -18.04 5.75
N LYS A 106 0.82 -19.18 5.74
CA LYS A 106 1.80 -19.58 6.75
C LYS A 106 3.20 -19.28 6.25
N PHE A 107 4.09 -18.82 7.12
CA PHE A 107 5.48 -18.67 6.76
C PHE A 107 6.40 -19.39 7.75
N ARG A 108 7.46 -19.98 7.22
CA ARG A 108 8.45 -20.78 7.95
C ARG A 108 9.86 -20.51 7.41
N PHE A 109 10.86 -20.75 8.26
CA PHE A 109 12.24 -20.68 7.82
C PHE A 109 12.56 -21.85 6.89
N LYS A 110 13.36 -21.60 5.86
CA LYS A 110 13.78 -22.60 4.86
C LYS A 110 14.65 -23.70 5.46
N ASN A 111 15.46 -23.34 6.46
CA ASN A 111 16.27 -24.30 7.23
C ASN A 111 15.48 -24.70 8.47
N GLY A 112 14.83 -25.87 8.41
CA GLY A 112 14.14 -26.47 9.55
C GLY A 112 15.12 -26.90 10.65
N LEU A 113 15.68 -25.95 11.39
CA LEU A 113 16.21 -26.20 12.71
C LEU A 113 15.00 -26.32 13.64
N THR A 114 14.57 -27.55 13.87
CA THR A 114 13.78 -27.90 15.05
C THR A 114 14.58 -27.44 16.27
N THR A 115 14.30 -26.28 16.78
CA THR A 115 14.76 -25.91 18.13
C THR A 115 13.97 -26.77 19.09
N ASN A 116 14.59 -27.87 19.56
CA ASN A 116 14.17 -28.52 20.79
C ASN A 116 14.16 -27.44 21.89
N HIS A 117 13.01 -27.11 22.40
CA HIS A 117 12.86 -26.26 23.57
C HIS A 117 13.54 -26.94 24.77
N HIS A 118 14.73 -26.46 25.12
CA HIS A 118 15.19 -26.44 26.49
C HIS A 118 14.95 -25.01 27.00
N ASP A 119 14.17 -24.95 28.06
CA ASP A 119 13.87 -23.71 28.78
C ASP A 119 15.18 -23.11 29.32
N ASP A 120 15.58 -21.97 28.79
CA ASP A 120 16.52 -21.07 29.44
C ASP A 120 16.04 -19.63 29.28
N HIS A 121 15.81 -19.03 30.43
CA HIS A 121 15.47 -17.60 30.54
C HIS A 121 16.61 -16.72 30.06
N SER A 122 16.47 -16.14 28.88
CA SER A 122 17.23 -14.96 28.49
C SER A 122 16.42 -14.10 27.51
N ASN A 123 16.35 -12.83 27.83
CA ASN A 123 15.74 -11.75 27.08
C ASN A 123 16.14 -11.79 25.61
N ASP A 124 15.21 -11.93 24.69
CA ASP A 124 15.50 -11.78 23.29
C ASP A 124 14.54 -10.87 22.52
N GLN A 125 15.20 -9.92 21.89
CA GLN A 125 14.68 -8.83 21.06
C GLN A 125 14.32 -9.30 19.64
N ASN A 126 13.60 -10.43 19.44
CA ASN A 126 13.25 -10.90 18.09
C ASN A 126 11.73 -11.01 17.86
N ASN A 127 11.02 -9.90 18.09
CA ASN A 127 9.56 -9.83 17.95
C ASN A 127 9.10 -8.96 16.75
N SER A 128 9.88 -8.89 15.65
CA SER A 128 9.64 -7.86 14.64
C SER A 128 8.45 -8.12 13.68
N SER A 129 8.26 -9.32 13.18
CA SER A 129 7.30 -9.54 12.07
C SER A 129 5.82 -9.55 12.47
N SER A 130 5.45 -10.19 13.59
CA SER A 130 4.04 -10.17 14.03
C SER A 130 3.66 -8.83 14.68
N ASN A 131 4.63 -8.17 15.31
CA ASN A 131 4.45 -6.81 15.83
C ASN A 131 4.28 -5.78 14.71
N TYR A 132 4.81 -6.02 13.50
CA TYR A 132 4.65 -5.13 12.36
C TYR A 132 3.21 -5.07 11.83
N LEU A 133 2.62 -6.22 11.54
CA LEU A 133 1.21 -6.26 11.11
C LEU A 133 0.27 -5.73 12.20
N ARG A 134 0.58 -6.04 13.47
CA ARG A 134 -0.11 -5.47 14.62
C ARG A 134 0.14 -3.96 14.76
N ARG A 135 1.37 -3.45 14.63
CA ARG A 135 1.66 -2.01 14.76
C ARG A 135 1.03 -1.18 13.64
N ARG A 136 1.00 -1.68 12.41
CA ARG A 136 0.29 -0.98 11.31
C ARG A 136 -1.22 -0.81 11.59
N HIS A 137 -1.77 -1.63 12.51
CA HIS A 137 -3.16 -1.59 12.95
C HIS A 137 -3.34 -1.17 14.41
N MET A 138 -2.31 -1.29 15.26
CA MET A 138 -2.33 -1.02 16.72
C MET A 138 -1.78 0.36 17.11
N SER A 139 -1.29 1.17 16.18
CA SER A 139 -1.13 2.61 16.49
C SER A 139 -2.45 3.27 16.89
N LEU A 140 -3.47 2.45 17.13
CA LEU A 140 -4.87 2.86 17.24
C LEU A 140 -5.62 2.26 18.45
N SER A 141 -4.96 1.60 19.40
CA SER A 141 -5.66 1.15 20.62
C SER A 141 -4.82 1.32 21.88
N SER A 142 -5.37 2.08 22.81
CA SER A 142 -4.92 2.23 24.20
C SER A 142 -4.75 0.87 24.88
N GLN A 143 -3.65 0.74 25.62
CA GLN A 143 -3.39 -0.33 26.55
C GLN A 143 -4.59 -0.60 27.47
N ASN A 144 -5.19 -1.79 27.36
CA ASN A 144 -5.75 -2.50 28.50
C ASN A 144 -6.08 -3.95 28.11
N SER A 145 -5.51 -4.87 28.91
CA SER A 145 -5.92 -6.24 29.19
C SER A 145 -6.10 -7.21 28.02
N ILE A 146 -5.05 -7.98 27.72
CA ILE A 146 -5.15 -9.35 27.21
C ILE A 146 -4.17 -10.20 28.05
N GLU A 147 -4.62 -10.62 29.21
CA GLU A 147 -4.27 -11.87 29.84
C GLU A 147 -5.49 -12.78 29.67
N ASP A 148 -5.22 -14.09 29.48
CA ASP A 148 -6.19 -15.19 29.36
C ASP A 148 -6.85 -15.40 28.00
N ILE A 149 -6.17 -16.17 27.15
CA ILE A 149 -6.70 -17.28 26.32
C ILE A 149 -5.47 -18.12 25.86
N GLU A 150 -4.96 -18.94 26.73
CA GLU A 150 -4.26 -20.16 26.39
C GLU A 150 -5.12 -21.28 26.95
N GLU A 151 -5.72 -22.11 26.07
CA GLU A 151 -5.91 -23.56 26.24
C GLU A 151 -6.72 -24.15 25.10
N ASN A 152 -6.22 -25.30 24.61
CA ASN A 152 -6.86 -26.31 23.76
C ASN A 152 -6.86 -26.10 22.23
N ILE A 153 -5.82 -26.65 21.61
CA ILE A 153 -5.92 -27.16 20.23
C ILE A 153 -5.43 -28.60 20.23
N GLU A 154 -6.38 -29.54 20.13
CA GLU A 154 -6.11 -30.95 19.81
C GLU A 154 -5.68 -31.07 18.35
N GLU A 155 -4.64 -31.90 18.13
CA GLU A 155 -4.09 -32.24 16.80
C GLU A 155 -5.12 -33.00 15.97
N TYR A 156 -5.46 -32.47 14.78
CA TYR A 156 -6.24 -33.18 13.78
C TYR A 156 -5.34 -33.55 12.59
N HIS A 157 -5.04 -34.84 12.46
CA HIS A 157 -4.33 -35.41 11.30
C HIS A 157 -5.31 -35.68 10.14
N GLY A 158 -5.22 -34.91 9.06
CA GLY A 158 -5.85 -35.19 7.78
C GLY A 158 -4.84 -35.74 6.75
N PRO A 159 -5.27 -36.55 5.75
CA PRO A 159 -4.37 -37.32 4.89
C PRO A 159 -3.62 -36.46 3.86
N THR A 160 -2.33 -36.69 3.78
CA THR A 160 -1.39 -36.10 2.83
C THR A 160 -1.58 -36.69 1.44
N VAL A 161 -1.89 -35.86 0.45
CA VAL A 161 -1.85 -36.27 -0.97
C VAL A 161 -0.51 -35.86 -1.57
N GLU A 162 0.32 -36.86 -1.84
CA GLU A 162 1.60 -36.70 -2.56
C GLU A 162 1.35 -36.42 -4.05
N ILE A 163 1.73 -35.26 -4.52
CA ILE A 163 1.85 -34.96 -5.96
C ILE A 163 3.35 -35.14 -6.34
N LYS A 164 3.66 -36.24 -7.02
CA LYS A 164 4.98 -36.51 -7.60
C LYS A 164 5.18 -35.71 -8.88
N ASN A 165 5.94 -34.63 -8.83
CA ASN A 165 6.47 -33.98 -10.04
C ASN A 165 7.76 -34.71 -10.47
N LYS A 166 7.68 -35.42 -11.60
CA LYS A 166 8.82 -35.98 -12.32
C LYS A 166 9.56 -34.89 -13.09
N LEU A 167 10.69 -34.45 -12.58
CA LEU A 167 11.72 -33.78 -13.38
C LEU A 167 12.51 -34.80 -14.17
N LYS A 168 12.46 -34.70 -15.49
CA LYS A 168 13.37 -35.42 -16.39
C LYS A 168 14.69 -34.67 -16.44
N THR A 169 15.75 -35.32 -16.00
CA THR A 169 17.15 -34.96 -16.28
C THR A 169 17.57 -35.65 -17.57
N ASP A 170 17.92 -34.89 -18.59
CA ASP A 170 18.72 -35.38 -19.70
C ASP A 170 20.17 -34.92 -19.48
N SER A 171 21.00 -35.91 -19.22
CA SER A 171 22.46 -35.82 -19.23
C SER A 171 23.00 -36.26 -20.61
N ASP A 172 24.15 -35.73 -20.93
CA ASP A 172 25.13 -36.08 -21.94
C ASP A 172 25.18 -35.28 -23.24
N ILE A 173 26.16 -34.37 -23.29
CA ILE A 173 27.07 -34.21 -24.42
C ILE A 173 28.43 -33.70 -23.92
N HIS A 174 29.48 -34.40 -24.32
CA HIS A 174 30.90 -34.26 -24.00
C HIS A 174 31.61 -33.10 -24.77
N HIS A 175 32.60 -32.51 -24.08
CA HIS A 175 33.91 -31.98 -24.51
C HIS A 175 34.01 -30.79 -25.50
N ASN A 176 34.64 -29.72 -25.14
CA ASN A 176 36.10 -29.48 -25.25
C ASN A 176 36.51 -28.10 -24.69
N ASP A 177 37.73 -28.12 -24.17
CA ASP A 177 38.49 -26.99 -23.60
C ASP A 177 38.63 -25.78 -24.54
N ASN A 178 38.52 -24.55 -23.94
CA ASN A 178 39.58 -23.56 -24.07
C ASN A 178 39.41 -22.45 -23.04
N GLN A 179 40.52 -22.15 -22.38
CA GLN A 179 40.75 -21.10 -21.41
C GLN A 179 40.52 -19.73 -22.06
N ASP A 180 39.67 -18.90 -21.43
CA ASP A 180 39.96 -17.48 -21.31
C ASP A 180 39.22 -16.91 -20.11
N GLY A 181 39.95 -16.19 -19.27
CA GLY A 181 39.52 -15.74 -17.96
C GLY A 181 38.66 -14.49 -18.01
N ASP A 182 37.36 -14.67 -17.97
CA ASP A 182 36.41 -13.64 -17.56
C ASP A 182 35.96 -13.92 -16.13
N LYS A 183 36.43 -13.09 -15.19
CA LYS A 183 35.91 -13.02 -13.84
C LYS A 183 34.43 -12.57 -13.93
N LYS A 184 33.52 -13.52 -14.13
CA LYS A 184 32.10 -13.34 -13.83
C LYS A 184 31.99 -13.09 -12.33
N ASN A 185 31.76 -11.84 -11.95
CA ASN A 185 31.25 -11.47 -10.65
C ASN A 185 29.92 -12.23 -10.47
N SER A 186 29.96 -13.40 -9.89
CA SER A 186 28.77 -14.09 -9.43
C SER A 186 28.16 -13.25 -8.30
N VAL A 187 27.10 -12.53 -8.63
CA VAL A 187 26.21 -11.92 -7.64
C VAL A 187 25.77 -13.07 -6.72
N PRO A 188 25.98 -12.99 -5.40
CA PRO A 188 25.49 -14.03 -4.51
C PRO A 188 23.98 -14.10 -4.68
N ASN A 189 23.46 -15.22 -5.18
CA ASN A 189 22.05 -15.56 -5.13
C ASN A 189 21.71 -15.74 -3.64
N THR A 190 21.31 -14.66 -2.99
CA THR A 190 20.79 -14.74 -1.63
C THR A 190 19.46 -15.48 -1.72
N ILE A 191 19.49 -16.75 -1.32
CA ILE A 191 18.30 -17.59 -1.24
C ILE A 191 17.44 -17.01 -0.13
N PRO A 192 16.14 -16.72 -0.38
CA PRO A 192 15.25 -16.19 0.66
C PRO A 192 15.21 -17.11 1.88
N ASP A 193 15.28 -16.53 3.07
CA ASP A 193 15.27 -17.27 4.32
C ASP A 193 13.89 -17.85 4.67
N TYR A 194 12.82 -17.34 4.01
CA TYR A 194 11.43 -17.68 4.30
C TYR A 194 10.74 -18.38 3.13
N ILE A 195 9.84 -19.28 3.46
CA ILE A 195 8.89 -19.92 2.52
C ILE A 195 7.49 -19.59 3.02
N PHE A 196 6.60 -19.28 2.07
CA PHE A 196 5.20 -18.97 2.34
C PHE A 196 4.32 -20.02 1.67
N ASP A 197 3.47 -20.66 2.47
CA ASP A 197 2.51 -21.66 2.01
C ASP A 197 1.12 -21.02 2.01
N PHE A 198 0.35 -21.22 0.92
CA PHE A 198 -0.99 -20.67 0.72
C PHE A 198 -2.00 -21.81 0.71
N ASP A 199 -2.95 -21.78 1.64
CA ASP A 199 -4.08 -22.71 1.72
C ASP A 199 -5.38 -21.95 1.50
N LEU A 200 -6.17 -22.33 0.48
CA LEU A 200 -7.48 -21.73 0.27
C LEU A 200 -8.44 -22.12 1.41
N LYS A 201 -8.87 -21.13 2.18
CA LYS A 201 -9.76 -21.32 3.33
C LYS A 201 -11.22 -21.22 2.94
N GLU A 202 -11.60 -20.18 2.20
CA GLU A 202 -13.00 -19.89 1.87
C GLU A 202 -13.10 -19.07 0.59
N SER A 203 -14.27 -19.15 -0.08
CA SER A 203 -14.60 -18.33 -1.24
C SER A 203 -16.07 -17.96 -1.20
N PHE A 204 -16.40 -16.69 -1.45
CA PHE A 204 -17.77 -16.20 -1.44
C PHE A 204 -17.99 -15.06 -2.42
N GLN A 205 -19.24 -14.88 -2.86
CA GLN A 205 -19.64 -13.82 -3.77
C GLN A 205 -19.76 -12.50 -3.01
N THR A 206 -19.14 -11.43 -3.53
CA THR A 206 -19.15 -10.09 -2.95
C THR A 206 -19.83 -9.05 -3.82
N ASP A 207 -19.77 -9.21 -5.13
CA ASP A 207 -20.39 -8.33 -6.11
C ASP A 207 -21.41 -9.12 -6.95
N PHE A 208 -22.59 -8.56 -7.17
CA PHE A 208 -23.73 -9.21 -7.82
C PHE A 208 -24.24 -8.38 -9.00
N HIS A 209 -23.37 -7.62 -9.65
CA HIS A 209 -23.75 -6.91 -10.87
C HIS A 209 -24.25 -7.89 -11.92
N SER A 210 -25.34 -7.54 -12.64
CA SER A 210 -26.05 -8.46 -13.53
C SER A 210 -25.22 -8.96 -14.70
N ASP A 211 -24.42 -8.07 -15.28
CA ASP A 211 -23.69 -8.34 -16.52
C ASP A 211 -22.21 -8.65 -16.25
N GLU A 212 -21.55 -7.80 -15.47
CA GLU A 212 -20.12 -7.88 -15.19
C GLU A 212 -19.88 -7.74 -13.68
N PRO A 213 -20.07 -8.80 -12.89
CA PRO A 213 -19.77 -8.76 -11.47
C PRO A 213 -18.26 -8.57 -11.25
N TYR A 214 -17.89 -7.58 -10.45
CA TYR A 214 -16.50 -7.22 -10.24
C TYR A 214 -16.25 -6.70 -8.82
N GLN A 215 -15.55 -7.50 -8.01
CA GLN A 215 -15.04 -7.01 -6.73
C GLN A 215 -13.86 -6.08 -6.98
N LYS A 216 -14.05 -4.82 -6.75
CA LYS A 216 -13.04 -3.80 -6.99
C LYS A 216 -12.15 -3.56 -5.80
N LEU A 217 -12.69 -3.75 -4.61
CA LEU A 217 -12.05 -3.43 -3.35
C LEU A 217 -12.36 -4.45 -2.28
N ILE A 218 -11.35 -4.68 -1.45
CA ILE A 218 -11.50 -5.35 -0.17
C ILE A 218 -10.61 -4.65 0.86
N LYS A 219 -11.15 -4.40 2.05
CA LYS A 219 -10.48 -3.72 3.15
C LYS A 219 -10.77 -4.41 4.46
N TYR A 220 -9.76 -4.45 5.31
CA TYR A 220 -9.86 -4.96 6.67
C TYR A 220 -9.77 -3.82 7.68
N SER A 221 -10.51 -3.93 8.77
CA SER A 221 -10.42 -3.06 9.93
C SER A 221 -10.33 -3.87 11.21
N LEU A 222 -9.20 -3.75 11.91
CA LEU A 222 -8.99 -4.38 13.20
C LEU A 222 -10.03 -3.90 14.23
N ASN A 223 -10.23 -2.58 14.33
CA ASN A 223 -11.11 -1.99 15.34
C ASN A 223 -12.60 -2.27 15.09
N ALA A 224 -12.99 -2.51 13.84
CA ALA A 224 -14.35 -2.99 13.53
C ALA A 224 -14.45 -4.53 13.60
N ASN A 225 -13.32 -5.25 13.61
CA ASN A 225 -13.23 -6.70 13.47
C ASN A 225 -14.02 -7.22 12.26
N MET A 226 -13.86 -6.55 11.11
CA MET A 226 -14.61 -6.80 9.89
C MET A 226 -13.75 -6.65 8.64
N VAL A 227 -14.20 -7.33 7.59
CA VAL A 227 -13.77 -7.09 6.22
C VAL A 227 -14.90 -6.38 5.48
N PHE A 228 -14.54 -5.47 4.58
CA PHE A 228 -15.45 -4.69 3.75
C PHE A 228 -15.14 -4.93 2.29
N SER A 229 -16.15 -5.28 1.49
CA SER A 229 -16.03 -5.43 0.04
C SER A 229 -16.85 -4.37 -0.67
N ALA A 230 -16.39 -3.94 -1.86
CA ALA A 230 -17.15 -3.04 -2.73
C ALA A 230 -16.78 -3.29 -4.19
N GLY A 231 -17.70 -2.98 -5.11
CA GLY A 231 -17.49 -3.28 -6.51
C GLY A 231 -18.42 -2.57 -7.48
N ALA A 232 -18.70 -3.26 -8.59
CA ALA A 232 -19.45 -2.74 -9.74
C ALA A 232 -20.93 -2.49 -9.43
N ASP A 233 -21.51 -3.26 -8.51
CA ASP A 233 -22.94 -3.19 -8.17
C ASP A 233 -23.34 -2.01 -7.26
N GLY A 234 -22.35 -1.20 -6.81
CA GLY A 234 -22.58 -0.05 -5.95
C GLY A 234 -22.94 -0.39 -4.51
N HIS A 235 -22.76 -1.65 -4.10
CA HIS A 235 -22.98 -2.09 -2.72
C HIS A 235 -21.68 -2.19 -1.94
N ILE A 236 -21.80 -2.00 -0.62
CA ILE A 236 -20.73 -2.30 0.34
C ILE A 236 -21.18 -3.53 1.13
N GLY A 237 -20.39 -4.59 1.07
CA GLY A 237 -20.55 -5.80 1.89
C GLY A 237 -19.82 -5.65 3.22
N PHE A 238 -20.49 -6.00 4.33
CA PHE A 238 -19.96 -5.99 5.70
C PHE A 238 -19.82 -7.43 6.17
N TRP A 239 -18.58 -7.91 6.36
CA TRP A 239 -18.25 -9.30 6.65
C TRP A 239 -17.61 -9.42 8.02
N GLN A 240 -18.24 -10.12 8.93
CA GLN A 240 -17.75 -10.29 10.31
C GLN A 240 -16.73 -11.41 10.38
N LEU A 241 -15.60 -11.13 11.04
CA LEU A 241 -14.59 -12.13 11.36
C LEU A 241 -14.94 -12.93 12.63
N PRO A 242 -14.40 -14.15 12.79
CA PRO A 242 -13.45 -14.84 11.89
C PRO A 242 -14.11 -15.64 10.76
N ASN A 243 -15.44 -15.78 10.74
CA ASN A 243 -16.17 -16.71 9.87
C ASN A 243 -16.68 -16.07 8.57
N TYR A 244 -16.24 -14.86 8.24
CA TYR A 244 -16.65 -14.11 7.04
C TYR A 244 -18.18 -14.07 6.83
N LYS A 245 -18.92 -14.03 7.95
CA LYS A 245 -20.39 -13.96 7.90
C LYS A 245 -20.84 -12.61 7.36
N LEU A 246 -21.60 -12.62 6.28
CA LEU A 246 -22.23 -11.41 5.76
C LEU A 246 -23.27 -10.87 6.76
N LEU A 247 -23.02 -9.67 7.29
CA LEU A 247 -23.96 -8.96 8.17
C LEU A 247 -24.98 -8.17 7.37
N THR A 248 -24.53 -7.45 6.36
CA THR A 248 -25.39 -6.67 5.47
C THR A 248 -24.69 -6.34 4.15
N ARG A 249 -25.52 -6.11 3.11
CA ARG A 249 -25.11 -5.45 1.86
C ARG A 249 -25.80 -4.11 1.78
N LEU A 250 -25.04 -3.05 1.94
CA LEU A 250 -25.55 -1.68 1.90
C LEU A 250 -25.53 -1.17 0.46
N LYS A 251 -26.68 -0.79 -0.12
CA LYS A 251 -26.72 -0.02 -1.38
C LYS A 251 -26.20 1.39 -1.08
N ALA A 252 -24.92 1.59 -1.31
CA ALA A 252 -24.24 2.84 -0.99
C ALA A 252 -24.33 3.84 -2.14
N HIS A 253 -24.21 3.37 -3.37
CA HIS A 253 -24.10 4.20 -4.56
C HIS A 253 -24.95 3.67 -5.71
N GLU A 254 -25.29 4.56 -6.65
CA GLU A 254 -26.04 4.22 -7.86
C GLU A 254 -25.15 3.67 -8.98
N ASN A 255 -23.85 3.79 -8.83
CA ASN A 255 -22.86 3.33 -9.80
C ASN A 255 -21.69 2.63 -9.08
N GLU A 256 -20.77 2.08 -9.84
CA GLU A 256 -19.56 1.42 -9.39
C GLU A 256 -18.81 2.23 -8.32
N ILE A 257 -18.42 1.56 -7.23
CA ILE A 257 -17.61 2.14 -6.17
C ILE A 257 -16.14 2.05 -6.58
N ASP A 258 -15.47 3.20 -6.67
CA ASP A 258 -14.09 3.27 -7.09
C ASP A 258 -13.10 3.05 -5.95
N ASP A 259 -13.44 3.48 -4.72
CA ASP A 259 -12.60 3.24 -3.54
C ASP A 259 -13.41 3.31 -2.24
N ILE A 260 -12.93 2.61 -1.22
CA ILE A 260 -13.40 2.70 0.17
C ILE A 260 -12.21 2.76 1.11
N ASP A 261 -12.39 3.42 2.25
CA ASP A 261 -11.44 3.33 3.35
C ASP A 261 -12.12 3.46 4.70
N ILE A 262 -11.52 2.88 5.74
CA ILE A 262 -12.11 2.80 7.07
C ILE A 262 -11.40 3.77 8.00
N HIS A 263 -12.18 4.58 8.71
CA HIS A 263 -11.64 5.43 9.77
C HIS A 263 -10.90 4.59 10.80
N PRO A 264 -9.71 5.02 11.25
CA PRO A 264 -8.90 4.25 12.20
C PRO A 264 -9.67 3.75 13.43
N SER A 265 -10.64 4.49 13.94
CA SER A 265 -11.48 4.04 15.07
C SER A 265 -12.44 2.87 14.74
N GLY A 266 -12.55 2.44 13.49
CA GLY A 266 -13.51 1.40 13.07
C GLY A 266 -14.99 1.83 13.09
N ARG A 267 -15.30 3.12 13.30
CA ARG A 267 -16.70 3.58 13.40
C ARG A 267 -17.28 4.13 12.10
N HIS A 268 -16.43 4.68 11.22
CA HIS A 268 -16.85 5.26 9.95
C HIS A 268 -16.14 4.61 8.76
N LEU A 269 -16.84 4.56 7.65
CA LEU A 269 -16.32 4.14 6.35
C LEU A 269 -16.56 5.27 5.35
N ALA A 270 -15.54 5.64 4.60
CA ALA A 270 -15.65 6.53 3.44
C ALA A 270 -15.77 5.72 2.17
N SER A 271 -16.65 6.12 1.26
CA SER A 271 -16.78 5.53 -0.08
C SER A 271 -16.83 6.61 -1.16
N VAL A 272 -16.22 6.33 -2.30
CA VAL A 272 -16.23 7.20 -3.48
C VAL A 272 -16.66 6.39 -4.72
N SER A 273 -17.46 7.01 -5.59
CA SER A 273 -18.09 6.30 -6.70
C SER A 273 -18.13 7.13 -7.99
N ARG A 274 -18.31 6.41 -9.09
CA ARG A 274 -18.56 6.99 -10.42
C ARG A 274 -19.90 7.71 -10.54
N ASP A 275 -20.80 7.59 -9.55
CA ASP A 275 -21.99 8.44 -9.43
C ASP A 275 -21.66 9.91 -9.08
N GLY A 276 -20.40 10.19 -8.75
CA GLY A 276 -19.89 11.52 -8.43
C GLY A 276 -19.95 11.87 -6.95
N ARG A 277 -20.33 10.93 -6.10
CA ARG A 277 -20.49 11.16 -4.65
C ARG A 277 -19.30 10.61 -3.86
N SER A 278 -19.04 11.29 -2.74
CA SER A 278 -18.19 10.80 -1.65
C SER A 278 -19.03 10.77 -0.39
N LEU A 279 -19.25 9.58 0.15
CA LEU A 279 -20.17 9.35 1.25
C LEU A 279 -19.46 8.79 2.48
N ILE A 280 -19.91 9.18 3.66
CA ILE A 280 -19.42 8.69 4.94
C ILE A 280 -20.53 7.89 5.61
N TRP A 281 -20.23 6.69 5.99
CA TRP A 281 -21.15 5.72 6.58
C TRP A 281 -20.76 5.39 8.01
N ASN A 282 -21.73 5.22 8.88
CA ASN A 282 -21.52 4.66 10.20
C ASN A 282 -21.57 3.13 10.13
N ILE A 283 -20.47 2.49 10.55
CA ILE A 283 -20.29 1.03 10.44
C ILE A 283 -21.26 0.27 11.35
N ASN A 284 -21.61 0.82 12.53
CA ASN A 284 -22.40 0.12 13.53
C ASN A 284 -23.90 0.06 13.20
N ASN A 285 -24.43 1.09 12.54
CA ASN A 285 -25.85 1.20 12.23
C ASN A 285 -26.16 1.28 10.72
N TYR A 286 -25.12 1.22 9.87
CA TYR A 286 -25.20 1.22 8.41
C TYR A 286 -25.86 2.46 7.81
N LYS A 287 -25.92 3.58 8.56
CA LYS A 287 -26.55 4.82 8.11
C LYS A 287 -25.56 5.79 7.52
N LEU A 288 -26.04 6.59 6.58
CA LEU A 288 -25.30 7.73 6.04
C LEU A 288 -25.07 8.76 7.16
N VAL A 289 -23.81 9.12 7.36
CA VAL A 289 -23.39 10.21 8.28
C VAL A 289 -23.44 11.55 7.54
N THR A 290 -22.77 11.62 6.38
CA THR A 290 -22.73 12.84 5.57
C THR A 290 -22.30 12.53 4.13
N SER A 291 -22.61 13.46 3.22
CA SER A 291 -22.06 13.55 1.86
C SER A 291 -21.03 14.66 1.83
N LEU A 292 -19.87 14.38 1.22
CA LEU A 292 -18.79 15.36 1.09
C LEU A 292 -19.00 16.19 -0.20
N GLU A 293 -19.28 17.49 -0.03
CA GLU A 293 -19.53 18.40 -1.15
C GLU A 293 -18.22 18.96 -1.72
N HIS A 294 -17.76 18.39 -2.84
CA HIS A 294 -16.52 18.80 -3.49
C HIS A 294 -16.70 19.95 -4.50
N SER A 295 -17.86 20.02 -5.18
CA SER A 295 -18.08 20.92 -6.30
C SER A 295 -17.99 22.40 -5.95
N GLN A 296 -18.30 22.76 -4.70
CA GLN A 296 -18.32 24.15 -4.22
C GLN A 296 -16.91 24.70 -3.92
N VAL A 297 -15.91 23.83 -3.78
CA VAL A 297 -14.57 24.19 -3.30
C VAL A 297 -13.48 24.07 -4.34
N ILE A 298 -13.78 23.51 -5.53
CA ILE A 298 -12.81 23.39 -6.61
C ILE A 298 -12.47 24.77 -7.16
N PRO A 299 -11.18 25.18 -7.19
CA PRO A 299 -10.77 26.48 -7.69
C PRO A 299 -11.11 26.65 -9.17
N LYS A 300 -11.75 27.79 -9.51
CA LYS A 300 -12.04 28.11 -10.91
C LYS A 300 -10.74 28.46 -11.65
N PRO A 301 -10.52 27.92 -12.87
CA PRO A 301 -9.37 28.29 -13.67
C PRO A 301 -9.39 29.79 -14.02
N THR A 302 -8.21 30.41 -14.02
CA THR A 302 -8.05 31.82 -14.45
C THR A 302 -7.99 31.98 -15.96
N ASN A 303 -7.60 30.95 -16.69
CA ASN A 303 -7.56 30.94 -18.15
C ASN A 303 -8.98 30.81 -18.71
N LYS A 304 -9.37 31.72 -19.63
CA LYS A 304 -10.71 31.77 -20.24
C LYS A 304 -11.09 30.48 -20.96
N GLU A 305 -10.16 29.85 -21.66
CA GLU A 305 -10.38 28.60 -22.38
C GLU A 305 -10.66 27.44 -21.40
N LYS A 306 -9.83 27.28 -20.36
CA LYS A 306 -10.07 26.32 -19.29
C LYS A 306 -11.35 26.62 -18.51
N LEU A 307 -11.72 27.86 -18.37
CA LEU A 307 -12.96 28.28 -17.67
C LEU A 307 -14.22 27.84 -18.43
N SER A 308 -14.22 27.93 -19.75
CA SER A 308 -15.35 27.45 -20.59
C SER A 308 -15.54 25.93 -20.48
N ILE A 309 -14.43 25.19 -20.38
CA ILE A 309 -14.45 23.73 -20.17
C ILE A 309 -14.90 23.42 -18.74
N PHE A 310 -14.42 24.18 -17.74
CA PHE A 310 -14.70 24.00 -16.33
C PHE A 310 -16.20 24.11 -16.00
N THR A 311 -16.94 25.03 -16.63
CA THR A 311 -18.39 25.21 -16.39
C THR A 311 -19.21 23.95 -16.68
N ASN A 312 -18.73 23.10 -17.60
CA ASN A 312 -19.37 21.84 -17.99
C ASN A 312 -18.61 20.60 -17.48
N ALA A 313 -17.49 20.77 -16.78
CA ALA A 313 -16.67 19.68 -16.30
C ALA A 313 -17.30 18.96 -15.11
N LYS A 314 -17.32 17.64 -15.17
CA LYS A 314 -17.66 16.78 -14.03
C LYS A 314 -16.38 16.30 -13.36
N TYR A 315 -16.26 16.55 -12.08
CA TYR A 315 -15.22 15.98 -11.25
C TYR A 315 -15.76 14.75 -10.55
N LEU A 316 -15.00 13.66 -10.65
CA LEU A 316 -15.35 12.38 -10.02
C LEU A 316 -14.37 12.08 -8.90
N PRO A 317 -14.86 11.80 -7.70
CA PRO A 317 -14.04 11.24 -6.65
C PRO A 317 -13.56 9.84 -7.07
N ARG A 318 -12.26 9.61 -6.95
CA ARG A 318 -11.61 8.39 -7.45
C ARG A 318 -10.99 7.54 -6.35
N LEU A 319 -10.38 8.20 -5.35
CA LEU A 319 -9.63 7.54 -4.28
C LEU A 319 -9.93 8.24 -2.96
N CYS A 320 -9.95 7.48 -1.87
CA CYS A 320 -10.08 8.02 -0.52
C CYS A 320 -9.15 7.29 0.45
N ARG A 321 -8.53 8.05 1.37
CA ARG A 321 -7.68 7.48 2.43
C ARG A 321 -7.84 8.26 3.72
N TYR A 322 -8.11 7.54 4.80
CA TYR A 322 -7.95 8.07 6.15
C TYR A 322 -6.48 8.03 6.57
N SER A 323 -6.08 8.96 7.38
CA SER A 323 -4.74 9.04 7.97
C SER A 323 -4.80 9.66 9.35
N ILE A 324 -4.00 9.15 10.26
CA ILE A 324 -3.62 9.88 11.46
C ILE A 324 -2.70 11.05 11.10
N VAL A 325 -2.54 12.02 11.97
CA VAL A 325 -1.62 13.15 11.76
C VAL A 325 -0.38 12.96 12.62
N GLU A 326 0.76 12.69 11.97
CA GLU A 326 2.07 12.57 12.63
C GLU A 326 2.07 11.65 13.86
N GLY A 327 1.35 10.53 13.78
CA GLY A 327 1.23 9.56 14.86
C GLY A 327 0.16 9.87 15.92
N ASP A 328 -0.54 11.01 15.83
CA ASP A 328 -1.65 11.33 16.74
C ASP A 328 -2.95 10.64 16.30
N GLU A 329 -3.31 9.58 17.00
CA GLU A 329 -4.50 8.76 16.74
C GLU A 329 -5.84 9.51 16.91
N ASN A 330 -5.85 10.56 17.71
CA ASN A 330 -7.04 11.38 17.93
C ASN A 330 -7.24 12.42 16.81
N ASN A 331 -6.24 12.62 15.98
CA ASN A 331 -6.23 13.62 14.94
C ASN A 331 -6.25 12.97 13.55
N VAL A 332 -7.42 12.62 13.07
CA VAL A 332 -7.60 11.93 11.79
C VAL A 332 -7.96 12.90 10.69
N ARG A 333 -7.45 12.66 9.50
CA ARG A 333 -7.78 13.36 8.24
C ARG A 333 -8.29 12.36 7.22
N LEU A 334 -9.14 12.86 6.33
CA LEU A 334 -9.56 12.12 5.14
C LEU A 334 -9.03 12.85 3.91
N PHE A 335 -8.36 12.13 3.05
CA PHE A 335 -7.92 12.61 1.74
C PHE A 335 -8.79 11.99 0.66
N VAL A 336 -9.25 12.83 -0.28
CA VAL A 336 -10.05 12.40 -1.44
C VAL A 336 -9.41 12.95 -2.70
N ALA A 337 -9.13 12.07 -3.67
CA ALA A 337 -8.66 12.46 -4.98
C ALA A 337 -9.84 12.63 -5.95
N LEU A 338 -9.85 13.75 -6.67
CA LEU A 338 -10.86 14.10 -7.68
C LEU A 338 -10.21 14.12 -9.05
N ASN A 339 -10.74 13.33 -9.99
CA ASN A 339 -10.34 13.38 -11.38
C ASN A 339 -11.35 14.14 -12.22
N SER A 340 -10.87 14.99 -13.15
CA SER A 340 -11.72 15.62 -14.14
C SER A 340 -12.02 14.66 -15.29
N ARG A 341 -13.26 14.66 -15.78
CA ARG A 341 -13.61 14.00 -17.06
C ARG A 341 -13.19 14.80 -18.30
N ALA A 342 -12.83 16.06 -18.10
CA ALA A 342 -12.23 16.93 -19.12
C ALA A 342 -10.71 16.99 -18.90
N LYS A 343 -9.97 17.52 -19.84
CA LYS A 343 -8.52 17.77 -19.69
C LYS A 343 -8.27 18.97 -18.76
N LEU A 344 -8.68 18.84 -17.52
CA LEU A 344 -8.50 19.82 -16.43
C LEU A 344 -7.74 19.17 -15.29
N ASP A 345 -7.24 20.01 -14.38
CA ASP A 345 -6.47 19.56 -13.24
C ASP A 345 -7.25 18.56 -12.38
N SER A 346 -6.59 17.52 -11.93
CA SER A 346 -7.03 16.65 -10.83
C SER A 346 -6.71 17.32 -9.49
N TYR A 347 -7.47 17.02 -8.46
CA TYR A 347 -7.32 17.64 -7.16
C TYR A 347 -7.19 16.63 -6.03
N ILE A 348 -6.49 17.03 -4.98
CA ILE A 348 -6.46 16.33 -3.69
C ILE A 348 -7.15 17.23 -2.67
N CYS A 349 -8.22 16.72 -2.07
CA CYS A 349 -9.00 17.35 -1.03
C CYS A 349 -8.63 16.77 0.33
N LYS A 350 -8.34 17.63 1.31
CA LYS A 350 -8.08 17.23 2.69
C LYS A 350 -9.21 17.68 3.59
N TRP A 351 -9.82 16.73 4.30
CA TRP A 351 -10.90 16.92 5.24
C TRP A 351 -10.41 16.72 6.67
N THR A 352 -10.77 17.61 7.57
CA THR A 352 -10.59 17.46 9.01
C THR A 352 -11.85 16.91 9.63
N ILE A 353 -11.71 16.12 10.69
CA ILE A 353 -12.82 15.47 11.37
C ILE A 353 -12.87 16.01 12.79
N GLN A 354 -14.01 16.58 13.19
CA GLN A 354 -14.24 17.11 14.53
C GLN A 354 -15.63 16.67 15.00
N LYS A 355 -15.72 15.92 16.10
CA LYS A 355 -17.00 15.43 16.65
C LYS A 355 -17.87 14.74 15.60
N ASP A 356 -17.25 13.84 14.80
CA ASP A 356 -17.87 13.10 13.69
C ASP A 356 -18.40 13.97 12.52
N GLN A 357 -18.06 15.25 12.49
CA GLN A 357 -18.34 16.16 11.36
C GLN A 357 -17.11 16.36 10.50
N TYR A 358 -17.31 16.46 9.19
CA TYR A 358 -16.26 16.55 8.17
C TYR A 358 -16.22 17.95 7.58
N TYR A 359 -15.07 18.62 7.70
CA TYR A 359 -14.86 19.98 7.20
C TYR A 359 -13.73 19.98 6.17
N MET A 360 -13.98 20.62 5.02
CA MET A 360 -12.93 20.85 4.03
C MET A 360 -11.86 21.76 4.62
N GLN A 361 -10.64 21.26 4.72
CA GLN A 361 -9.51 22.02 5.25
C GLN A 361 -8.65 22.61 4.14
N LYS A 362 -8.36 21.84 3.10
CA LYS A 362 -7.50 22.25 2.00
C LYS A 362 -7.79 21.48 0.73
N ILE A 363 -7.61 22.16 -0.41
CA ILE A 363 -7.61 21.56 -1.75
C ILE A 363 -6.37 22.01 -2.51
N ILE A 364 -5.73 21.10 -3.24
CA ILE A 364 -4.59 21.41 -4.10
C ILE A 364 -4.77 20.78 -5.47
N SER A 365 -4.20 21.39 -6.51
CA SER A 365 -4.05 20.76 -7.82
C SER A 365 -2.92 19.74 -7.79
N ALA A 366 -3.16 18.56 -8.34
CA ALA A 366 -2.18 17.50 -8.58
C ALA A 366 -1.71 17.46 -10.06
N GLY A 367 -2.09 18.47 -10.86
CA GLY A 367 -1.83 18.54 -12.29
C GLY A 367 -2.99 18.04 -13.14
N ASP A 368 -2.86 18.12 -14.46
CA ASP A 368 -3.89 17.84 -15.46
C ASP A 368 -3.98 16.37 -15.88
N VAL A 369 -3.41 15.48 -15.06
CA VAL A 369 -3.36 14.03 -15.29
C VAL A 369 -4.21 13.31 -14.25
N PRO A 370 -5.05 12.31 -14.64
CA PRO A 370 -5.83 11.52 -13.69
C PRO A 370 -4.97 10.74 -12.68
N LEU A 371 -5.47 10.65 -11.44
CA LEU A 371 -4.88 9.91 -10.33
C LEU A 371 -5.48 8.50 -10.28
N PHE A 372 -4.65 7.46 -10.12
CA PHE A 372 -5.05 6.06 -10.16
C PHE A 372 -4.72 5.29 -8.88
N ALA A 373 -3.72 5.71 -8.14
CA ALA A 373 -3.32 5.10 -6.88
C ALA A 373 -3.06 6.17 -5.81
N MET A 374 -3.33 5.85 -4.55
CA MET A 374 -3.07 6.71 -3.41
C MET A 374 -2.69 5.86 -2.20
N ALA A 375 -1.61 6.23 -1.53
CA ALA A 375 -1.17 5.61 -0.28
C ALA A 375 -0.70 6.67 0.71
N ILE A 376 -0.73 6.31 2.00
CA ILE A 376 -0.26 7.15 3.10
C ILE A 376 0.72 6.34 3.93
N SER A 377 1.79 6.98 4.39
CA SER A 377 2.76 6.34 5.30
C SER A 377 2.10 5.99 6.64
N ASP A 378 2.59 4.95 7.30
CA ASP A 378 2.05 4.44 8.57
C ASP A 378 2.07 5.48 9.70
N ASP A 379 3.02 6.42 9.64
CA ASP A 379 3.12 7.56 10.58
C ASP A 379 2.26 8.78 10.19
N GLY A 380 1.59 8.74 9.03
CA GLY A 380 0.73 9.82 8.54
C GLY A 380 1.48 11.06 8.04
N ARG A 381 2.82 11.01 7.87
CA ARG A 381 3.61 12.17 7.40
C ARG A 381 3.55 12.38 5.89
N PHE A 382 3.48 11.31 5.11
CA PHE A 382 3.55 11.37 3.65
C PHE A 382 2.32 10.79 2.98
N LEU A 383 1.86 11.49 1.93
CA LEU A 383 0.82 11.05 1.00
C LEU A 383 1.46 10.89 -0.39
N ALA A 384 1.34 9.71 -0.98
CA ALA A 384 1.79 9.45 -2.34
C ALA A 384 0.59 9.24 -3.28
N VAL A 385 0.68 9.77 -4.50
CA VAL A 385 -0.30 9.54 -5.56
C VAL A 385 0.39 9.08 -6.84
N GLY A 386 -0.19 8.08 -7.48
CA GLY A 386 0.22 7.55 -8.77
C GLY A 386 -0.69 8.03 -9.88
N LYS A 387 -0.09 8.44 -11.00
CA LYS A 387 -0.75 9.08 -12.13
C LYS A 387 -0.94 8.13 -13.30
N GLN A 388 -1.81 8.53 -14.22
CA GLN A 388 -2.03 7.84 -15.48
C GLN A 388 -0.75 7.78 -16.36
N THR A 389 0.12 8.77 -16.25
CA THR A 389 1.41 8.84 -16.99
C THR A 389 2.50 7.93 -16.44
N GLY A 390 2.26 7.26 -15.31
CA GLY A 390 3.28 6.47 -14.61
C GLY A 390 4.14 7.30 -13.65
N ASP A 391 3.86 8.59 -13.49
CA ASP A 391 4.52 9.45 -12.53
C ASP A 391 3.99 9.23 -11.12
N ILE A 392 4.81 9.54 -10.12
CA ILE A 392 4.42 9.50 -8.71
C ILE A 392 4.78 10.84 -8.07
N ASP A 393 3.78 11.47 -7.46
CA ASP A 393 3.99 12.64 -6.60
C ASP A 393 3.88 12.25 -5.13
N VAL A 394 4.78 12.79 -4.32
CA VAL A 394 4.74 12.64 -2.86
C VAL A 394 4.55 14.01 -2.22
N PHE A 395 3.60 14.06 -1.28
CA PHE A 395 3.23 15.26 -0.54
C PHE A 395 3.48 15.06 0.96
N ILE A 396 3.77 16.14 1.65
CA ILE A 396 3.67 16.18 3.10
C ILE A 396 2.18 16.19 3.44
N ALA A 397 1.66 15.16 4.09
CA ALA A 397 0.23 14.98 4.33
C ALA A 397 -0.38 16.14 5.14
N PHE A 398 0.37 16.69 6.11
CA PHE A 398 -0.09 17.83 6.92
C PHE A 398 -0.34 19.09 6.08
N SER A 399 0.62 19.49 5.24
CA SER A 399 0.56 20.74 4.47
C SER A 399 0.02 20.57 3.06
N LEU A 400 -0.04 19.35 2.52
CA LEU A 400 -0.23 19.03 1.10
C LEU A 400 0.78 19.75 0.19
N GLN A 401 1.96 20.05 0.71
CA GLN A 401 3.07 20.55 -0.10
C GLN A 401 3.73 19.35 -0.79
N ARG A 402 3.85 19.40 -2.14
CA ARG A 402 4.58 18.39 -2.88
C ARG A 402 6.06 18.47 -2.52
N CYS A 403 6.61 17.37 -2.03
CA CYS A 403 8.02 17.27 -1.64
C CYS A 403 8.87 16.54 -2.66
N TYR A 404 8.31 15.54 -3.37
CA TYR A 404 9.02 14.79 -4.41
C TYR A 404 8.09 14.48 -5.59
N GLN A 405 8.71 14.38 -6.76
CA GLN A 405 8.09 13.91 -7.99
C GLN A 405 9.04 12.92 -8.65
N PHE A 406 8.54 11.72 -8.91
CA PHE A 406 9.25 10.68 -9.64
C PHE A 406 8.60 10.57 -11.01
N SER A 407 9.25 11.18 -12.02
CA SER A 407 8.74 11.16 -13.39
C SER A 407 9.09 9.84 -14.06
N GLN A 408 8.15 9.29 -14.84
CA GLN A 408 8.34 8.06 -15.62
C GLN A 408 8.83 6.87 -14.77
N ALA A 409 8.34 6.78 -13.52
CA ALA A 409 8.57 5.61 -12.67
C ALA A 409 8.05 4.34 -13.35
N HIS A 410 6.93 4.47 -14.06
CA HIS A 410 6.31 3.45 -14.89
C HIS A 410 6.03 3.96 -16.30
N ASN A 411 5.91 3.05 -17.26
CA ASN A 411 5.63 3.38 -18.66
C ASN A 411 4.14 3.65 -18.93
N ILE A 412 3.28 3.25 -17.98
CA ILE A 412 1.82 3.35 -18.04
C ILE A 412 1.30 3.68 -16.64
N PHE A 413 -0.01 3.79 -16.47
CA PHE A 413 -0.62 4.16 -15.21
C PHE A 413 -0.18 3.28 -14.03
N VAL A 414 -0.03 3.92 -12.86
CA VAL A 414 0.32 3.26 -11.60
C VAL A 414 -0.90 2.52 -11.06
N THR A 415 -0.80 1.21 -10.87
CA THR A 415 -1.90 0.39 -10.34
C THR A 415 -1.92 0.31 -8.82
N GLY A 416 -0.74 0.37 -8.20
CA GLY A 416 -0.62 0.26 -6.74
C GLY A 416 0.58 1.01 -6.19
N ILE A 417 0.41 1.56 -5.01
CA ILE A 417 1.47 2.17 -4.19
C ILE A 417 1.32 1.64 -2.78
N GLU A 418 2.43 1.25 -2.18
CA GLU A 418 2.48 0.81 -0.80
C GLU A 418 3.71 1.43 -0.11
N PHE A 419 3.51 2.13 1.01
CA PHE A 419 4.63 2.57 1.84
C PHE A 419 5.20 1.37 2.60
N LEU A 420 6.52 1.27 2.64
CA LEU A 420 7.20 0.39 3.58
C LEU A 420 7.03 0.98 4.99
N SER A 421 7.20 0.13 6.01
CA SER A 421 7.13 0.63 7.38
C SER A 421 8.19 1.69 7.64
N THR A 422 7.85 2.68 8.46
CA THR A 422 8.80 3.71 8.93
C THR A 422 9.65 3.24 10.11
N THR A 423 9.61 1.95 10.47
CA THR A 423 10.52 1.36 11.46
C THR A 423 11.97 1.39 10.96
N GLN A 424 12.92 1.52 11.89
CA GLN A 424 14.35 1.54 11.57
C GLN A 424 14.76 0.28 10.79
N ALA A 425 14.27 -0.90 11.18
CA ALA A 425 14.58 -2.17 10.53
C ALA A 425 14.13 -2.19 9.05
N SER A 426 12.94 -1.68 8.75
CA SER A 426 12.45 -1.57 7.36
C SER A 426 13.23 -0.56 6.54
N LEU A 427 13.59 0.60 7.13
CA LEU A 427 14.35 1.64 6.44
C LEU A 427 15.80 1.21 6.15
N GLU A 428 16.41 0.39 7.00
CA GLU A 428 17.74 -0.19 6.76
C GLU A 428 17.78 -1.07 5.51
N LEU A 429 16.68 -1.77 5.18
CA LEU A 429 16.56 -2.59 3.97
C LEU A 429 16.55 -1.77 2.66
N VAL A 430 16.47 -0.45 2.77
CA VAL A 430 16.51 0.46 1.64
C VAL A 430 17.67 1.47 1.73
N GLY A 431 18.57 1.31 2.71
CA GLY A 431 19.78 2.11 2.88
C GLY A 431 19.82 3.04 4.07
N GLY A 432 18.79 3.03 4.94
CA GLY A 432 18.79 3.66 6.27
C GLY A 432 18.72 5.18 6.34
N ASP A 433 19.22 5.90 5.34
CA ASP A 433 19.25 7.39 5.35
C ASP A 433 18.05 8.00 4.62
N VAL A 434 16.86 7.54 5.00
CA VAL A 434 15.57 7.96 4.42
C VAL A 434 14.55 8.26 5.53
N ASP A 435 13.65 9.20 5.26
CA ASP A 435 12.50 9.49 6.13
C ASP A 435 11.37 8.48 5.92
N ALA A 436 11.22 8.01 4.69
CA ALA A 436 10.26 6.97 4.31
C ALA A 436 10.69 6.34 2.98
N ALA A 437 10.13 5.17 2.68
CA ALA A 437 10.25 4.54 1.38
C ALA A 437 8.90 3.99 0.95
N LEU A 438 8.66 3.95 -0.36
CA LEU A 438 7.45 3.37 -0.92
C LEU A 438 7.79 2.52 -2.15
N VAL A 439 6.96 1.53 -2.41
CA VAL A 439 7.04 0.69 -3.59
C VAL A 439 5.82 0.93 -4.46
N SER A 440 6.05 1.10 -5.74
CA SER A 440 4.99 1.22 -6.73
C SER A 440 5.01 0.08 -7.73
N VAL A 441 3.83 -0.24 -8.26
CA VAL A 441 3.62 -1.28 -9.25
C VAL A 441 2.70 -0.79 -10.36
N SER A 442 2.83 -1.44 -11.54
CA SER A 442 2.01 -1.11 -12.70
C SER A 442 1.83 -2.35 -13.59
N VAL A 443 0.92 -2.25 -14.55
CA VAL A 443 0.74 -3.27 -15.60
C VAL A 443 1.94 -3.35 -16.56
N ASP A 444 2.96 -2.50 -16.40
CA ASP A 444 4.24 -2.56 -17.12
C ASP A 444 5.22 -3.61 -16.54
N ASN A 445 4.74 -4.45 -15.63
CA ASN A 445 5.46 -5.57 -15.03
C ASN A 445 6.68 -5.16 -14.18
N ARG A 446 6.68 -3.94 -13.64
CA ARG A 446 7.79 -3.37 -12.85
C ARG A 446 7.39 -3.19 -11.41
N ILE A 447 8.33 -3.51 -10.51
CA ILE A 447 8.28 -3.17 -9.08
C ILE A 447 9.37 -2.14 -8.85
N VAL A 448 8.98 -0.92 -8.46
CA VAL A 448 9.89 0.22 -8.34
C VAL A 448 9.89 0.75 -6.91
N LEU A 449 11.07 0.88 -6.33
CA LEU A 449 11.29 1.50 -5.02
C LEU A 449 11.53 2.99 -5.18
N HIS A 450 10.92 3.79 -4.31
CA HIS A 450 11.13 5.23 -4.21
C HIS A 450 11.56 5.59 -2.80
N LYS A 451 12.69 6.28 -2.69
CA LYS A 451 13.28 6.70 -1.41
C LYS A 451 12.97 8.18 -1.17
N ILE A 452 12.48 8.50 0.01
CA ILE A 452 12.29 9.86 0.51
C ILE A 452 13.43 10.15 1.46
N PRO A 453 14.49 10.87 1.03
CA PRO A 453 15.66 11.11 1.85
C PRO A 453 15.32 11.96 3.06
N LYS A 454 16.06 11.77 4.14
CA LYS A 454 15.96 12.58 5.33
C LYS A 454 16.21 14.05 4.97
N ARG A 455 15.35 14.92 5.46
CA ARG A 455 15.58 16.35 5.34
C ARG A 455 16.71 16.76 6.27
N ALA A 456 17.68 17.47 5.73
CA ALA A 456 18.69 18.12 6.53
C ALA A 456 17.99 19.16 7.44
N THR A 457 17.85 18.86 8.71
CA THR A 457 17.42 19.82 9.71
C THR A 457 18.67 20.56 10.19
N LEU A 458 18.67 21.89 10.08
CA LEU A 458 19.67 22.69 10.79
C LEU A 458 19.56 22.35 12.28
N GLY A 459 20.58 21.70 12.83
CA GLY A 459 20.61 21.42 14.25
C GLY A 459 20.46 22.72 15.06
N PHE A 460 20.02 22.61 16.32
CA PHE A 460 19.80 23.75 17.20
C PHE A 460 20.99 24.75 17.18
N PHE A 461 22.23 24.26 17.20
CA PHE A 461 23.45 25.07 17.09
C PHE A 461 23.57 25.80 15.75
N GLY A 462 23.21 25.15 14.63
CA GLY A 462 23.22 25.80 13.30
C GLY A 462 22.17 26.89 13.19
N SER A 463 20.96 26.65 13.69
CA SER A 463 19.88 27.65 13.73
C SER A 463 20.25 28.82 14.65
N PHE A 464 20.84 28.54 15.81
CA PHE A 464 21.30 29.55 16.74
C PHE A 464 22.44 30.39 16.14
N LEU A 465 23.43 29.75 15.50
CA LEU A 465 24.51 30.43 14.82
C LEU A 465 24.00 31.34 13.68
N PHE A 466 23.05 30.83 12.88
CA PHE A 466 22.44 31.63 11.82
C PHE A 466 21.68 32.84 12.39
N PHE A 467 20.97 32.69 13.50
CA PHE A 467 20.28 33.78 14.18
C PHE A 467 21.25 34.84 14.72
N VAL A 468 22.38 34.42 15.33
CA VAL A 468 23.43 35.33 15.81
C VAL A 468 24.07 36.07 14.65
N LEU A 469 24.40 35.39 13.55
CA LEU A 469 24.95 36.03 12.35
C LEU A 469 23.98 37.00 11.71
N PHE A 470 22.68 36.69 11.72
CA PHE A 470 21.63 37.57 11.20
C PHE A 470 21.51 38.86 12.04
N ILE A 471 21.54 38.75 13.37
CA ILE A 471 21.55 39.93 14.27
C ILE A 471 22.83 40.78 14.03
N LEU A 472 23.98 40.14 13.90
CA LEU A 472 25.25 40.81 13.64
C LEU A 472 25.20 41.52 12.27
N PHE A 473 24.62 40.90 11.26
CA PHE A 473 24.41 41.53 9.96
C PHE A 473 23.52 42.77 10.05
N ILE A 474 22.39 42.68 10.79
CA ILE A 474 21.54 43.85 11.03
C ILE A 474 22.32 44.98 11.74
N TYR A 475 23.08 44.63 12.78
CA TYR A 475 23.86 45.60 13.51
C TYR A 475 24.90 46.33 12.63
N VAL A 476 25.61 45.56 11.79
CA VAL A 476 26.60 46.13 10.84
C VAL A 476 25.92 47.01 9.78
N THR A 477 24.74 46.59 9.26
CA THR A 477 24.01 47.40 8.28
C THR A 477 23.47 48.68 8.89
N MET A 478 22.95 48.65 10.12
CA MET A 478 22.49 49.84 10.83
C MET A 478 23.66 50.83 11.07
N ASN A 479 24.81 50.32 11.51
CA ASN A 479 25.98 51.17 11.69
C ASN A 479 26.56 51.73 10.38
N TYR A 480 26.42 50.95 9.26
CA TYR A 480 26.94 51.42 7.95
C TYR A 480 26.03 52.50 7.32
N PHE A 481 24.75 52.45 7.58
CA PHE A 481 23.77 53.45 7.05
C PHE A 481 23.41 54.54 8.04
N ASP A 482 24.10 54.66 9.22
CA ASP A 482 23.79 55.62 10.29
C ASP A 482 22.30 55.67 10.69
N LEU A 483 21.63 54.53 10.68
CA LEU A 483 20.22 54.33 11.06
C LEU A 483 20.08 53.95 12.52
#